data_b9aed9ecbdd20176c275c23cedb1f5bb
#
_entry.id   b9aed9ecbdd20176c275c23cedb1f5bb
#
_cell.length_a   1.000
_cell.length_b   1.000
_cell.length_c   1.000
_cell.angle_alpha   90.00
_cell.angle_beta   90.00
_cell.angle_gamma   90.00
#
_symmetry.space_group_name_H-M   'P 1'
#
loop_
_entity.id
_entity.type
_entity.pdbx_description
1 polymer ?
#
loop_
_entity_poly.entity_id
_entity_poly.type
_entity_poly.pdbx_seq_one_letter_code
_entity_poly.pdbx_strand_id
1 'polypeptide(L)'
;MGSGLGKTSGRGEKGQKARSGVSIKATFEGGQLPLYRRLPKRGFSNSDFKIRYATINVSDLNNFEDGTVVTPELLKELGILKNQLDGVKVLGDGELEKKLTVKAHKFSKTAIEKLEKSGSKIEVI
;
A
#
# COMPACT_ATOMS: atom_id res chain seq x y z
N MET A 1 45.11 -5.38 -13.90
CA MET A 1 44.04 -5.88 -13.01
C MET A 1 43.19 -4.72 -12.47
N GLY A 2 42.86 -3.74 -13.29
CA GLY A 2 42.22 -2.49 -12.88
C GLY A 2 40.72 -2.61 -12.46
N SER A 3 40.01 -3.68 -12.87
CA SER A 3 38.60 -3.87 -12.52
C SER A 3 38.35 -4.56 -11.17
N GLY A 4 39.38 -5.08 -10.51
CA GLY A 4 39.23 -5.93 -9.31
C GLY A 4 38.66 -7.33 -9.56
N LEU A 5 38.29 -7.65 -10.80
CA LEU A 5 37.71 -8.95 -11.18
C LEU A 5 38.74 -9.94 -11.74
N GLY A 6 40.03 -9.63 -11.63
CA GLY A 6 41.11 -10.54 -12.02
C GLY A 6 41.21 -11.75 -11.09
N LYS A 7 41.86 -12.83 -11.57
CA LYS A 7 42.09 -14.10 -10.84
C LYS A 7 40.79 -14.80 -10.42
N THR A 8 40.26 -14.49 -9.26
CA THR A 8 39.07 -15.16 -8.66
C THR A 8 37.77 -14.37 -8.79
N SER A 9 37.78 -13.20 -9.38
CA SER A 9 36.63 -12.31 -9.51
C SER A 9 35.92 -12.00 -8.17
N GLY A 10 36.68 -11.92 -7.08
CA GLY A 10 36.13 -11.67 -5.74
C GLY A 10 35.41 -12.86 -5.09
N ARG A 11 35.39 -14.04 -5.73
CA ARG A 11 34.71 -15.23 -5.22
C ARG A 11 35.55 -16.07 -4.28
N GLY A 12 36.83 -15.74 -4.10
CA GLY A 12 37.79 -16.51 -3.31
C GLY A 12 38.28 -17.76 -4.02
N GLU A 13 38.82 -18.68 -3.27
CA GLU A 13 39.30 -19.97 -3.77
C GLU A 13 38.10 -20.92 -4.05
N LYS A 14 38.40 -22.23 -4.26
CA LYS A 14 37.40 -23.26 -4.54
C LYS A 14 36.27 -23.28 -3.49
N GLY A 15 35.08 -23.64 -3.91
CA GLY A 15 33.92 -23.75 -3.04
C GLY A 15 32.60 -23.66 -3.83
N GLN A 16 31.52 -24.02 -3.20
CA GLN A 16 30.19 -24.00 -3.86
C GLN A 16 29.84 -22.62 -4.43
N LYS A 17 30.10 -21.54 -3.69
CA LYS A 17 29.80 -20.17 -4.12
C LYS A 17 30.74 -19.64 -5.22
N ALA A 18 31.87 -20.29 -5.45
CA ALA A 18 32.81 -19.90 -6.49
C ALA A 18 32.48 -20.47 -7.88
N ARG A 19 31.52 -21.38 -8.00
CA ARG A 19 31.13 -22.03 -9.26
C ARG A 19 30.19 -21.14 -10.08
N SER A 20 30.17 -21.36 -11.40
CA SER A 20 29.21 -20.70 -12.29
C SER A 20 27.78 -21.21 -12.05
N GLY A 21 26.79 -20.32 -12.15
CA GLY A 21 25.38 -20.68 -12.08
C GLY A 21 24.88 -21.14 -10.71
N VAL A 22 25.70 -21.07 -9.66
CA VAL A 22 25.29 -21.49 -8.32
C VAL A 22 24.46 -20.40 -7.64
N SER A 23 23.25 -20.76 -7.28
CA SER A 23 22.39 -19.95 -6.43
C SER A 23 22.01 -20.74 -5.17
N ILE A 24 22.43 -20.26 -4.02
CA ILE A 24 22.06 -20.84 -2.72
C ILE A 24 20.93 -19.99 -2.15
N LYS A 25 19.83 -20.63 -1.79
CA LYS A 25 18.69 -19.92 -1.14
C LYS A 25 19.16 -19.24 0.14
N ALA A 26 18.74 -18.01 0.38
CA ALA A 26 19.11 -17.23 1.57
C ALA A 26 18.75 -17.93 2.89
N THR A 27 17.73 -18.79 2.86
CA THR A 27 17.24 -19.55 4.02
C THR A 27 17.86 -20.95 4.16
N PHE A 28 18.93 -21.27 3.37
CA PHE A 28 19.58 -22.58 3.44
C PHE A 28 20.48 -22.68 4.67
N GLU A 29 20.23 -23.68 5.51
CA GLU A 29 20.94 -23.92 6.78
C GLU A 29 21.76 -25.21 6.75
N GLY A 30 22.51 -25.46 5.67
CA GLY A 30 23.43 -26.58 5.56
C GLY A 30 22.76 -27.97 5.53
N GLY A 31 21.52 -28.08 5.13
CA GLY A 31 20.73 -29.31 5.12
C GLY A 31 19.82 -29.49 6.33
N GLN A 32 19.98 -28.69 7.37
CA GLN A 32 19.01 -28.59 8.46
C GLN A 32 17.70 -27.99 7.95
N LEU A 33 16.56 -28.41 8.53
CA LEU A 33 15.26 -27.87 8.20
C LEU A 33 15.24 -26.35 8.44
N PRO A 34 14.93 -25.52 7.43
CA PRO A 34 14.96 -24.08 7.56
C PRO A 34 14.07 -23.57 8.69
N LEU A 35 14.46 -22.47 9.33
CA LEU A 35 13.78 -21.91 10.51
C LEU A 35 12.28 -21.75 10.31
N TYR A 36 11.83 -21.23 9.15
CA TYR A 36 10.41 -21.03 8.84
C TYR A 36 9.59 -22.33 8.80
N ARG A 37 10.24 -23.49 8.65
CA ARG A 37 9.58 -24.81 8.72
C ARG A 37 9.62 -25.44 10.11
N ARG A 38 10.51 -24.96 10.98
CA ARG A 38 10.62 -25.41 12.38
C ARG A 38 9.69 -24.63 13.31
N LEU A 39 9.32 -23.40 12.93
CA LEU A 39 8.42 -22.58 13.73
C LEU A 39 7.00 -23.15 13.73
N PRO A 40 6.34 -23.21 14.90
CA PRO A 40 4.94 -23.60 14.98
C PRO A 40 4.06 -22.66 14.16
N LYS A 41 3.17 -23.21 13.37
CA LYS A 41 2.16 -22.42 12.63
C LYS A 41 1.09 -21.95 13.61
N ARG A 42 0.65 -20.70 13.45
CA ARG A 42 -0.40 -20.09 14.27
C ARG A 42 -1.47 -19.49 13.38
N GLY A 43 -2.71 -19.72 13.75
CA GLY A 43 -3.88 -19.13 13.13
C GLY A 43 -4.14 -19.62 11.70
N PHE A 44 -5.07 -18.96 11.08
CA PHE A 44 -5.50 -19.20 9.70
C PHE A 44 -5.66 -17.88 8.96
N SER A 45 -5.70 -17.92 7.63
CA SER A 45 -5.83 -16.74 6.80
C SER A 45 -7.27 -16.21 6.85
N ASN A 46 -7.41 -14.90 7.05
CA ASN A 46 -8.68 -14.18 6.92
C ASN A 46 -8.74 -13.36 5.61
N SER A 47 -7.93 -13.72 4.61
CA SER A 47 -7.80 -12.97 3.36
C SER A 47 -9.12 -12.86 2.60
N ASP A 48 -9.93 -13.92 2.61
CA ASP A 48 -11.16 -14.03 1.83
C ASP A 48 -12.30 -13.16 2.41
N PHE A 49 -12.23 -12.85 3.70
CA PHE A 49 -13.21 -12.02 4.41
C PHE A 49 -12.69 -10.61 4.71
N LYS A 50 -11.47 -10.29 4.27
CA LYS A 50 -10.85 -9.00 4.54
C LYS A 50 -11.45 -7.92 3.66
N ILE A 51 -12.19 -6.99 4.26
CA ILE A 51 -12.70 -5.80 3.57
C ILE A 51 -11.53 -4.84 3.29
N ARG A 52 -11.37 -4.46 2.03
CA ARG A 52 -10.34 -3.53 1.57
C ARG A 52 -11.00 -2.29 0.98
N TYR A 53 -10.71 -1.14 1.57
CA TYR A 53 -11.17 0.14 1.06
C TYR A 53 -10.11 0.80 0.18
N ALA A 54 -10.54 1.41 -0.92
CA ALA A 54 -9.73 2.36 -1.64
C ALA A 54 -9.64 3.65 -0.80
N THR A 55 -8.44 4.17 -0.59
CA THR A 55 -8.23 5.34 0.25
C THR A 55 -7.96 6.57 -0.59
N ILE A 56 -8.54 7.70 -0.20
CA ILE A 56 -8.26 9.04 -0.72
C ILE A 56 -7.96 9.97 0.44
N ASN A 57 -7.15 10.98 0.21
CA ASN A 57 -6.83 11.99 1.21
C ASN A 57 -7.69 13.24 1.03
N VAL A 58 -7.85 14.00 2.11
CA VAL A 58 -8.56 15.29 2.07
C VAL A 58 -7.89 16.28 1.11
N SER A 59 -6.54 16.22 1.00
CA SER A 59 -5.77 17.03 0.03
C SER A 59 -6.21 16.80 -1.43
N ASP A 60 -6.56 15.56 -1.79
CA ASP A 60 -6.95 15.21 -3.16
C ASP A 60 -8.30 15.84 -3.54
N LEU A 61 -9.12 16.16 -2.54
CA LEU A 61 -10.42 16.81 -2.74
C LEU A 61 -10.30 18.29 -3.14
N ASN A 62 -9.15 18.93 -2.95
CA ASN A 62 -8.93 20.30 -3.40
C ASN A 62 -8.92 20.46 -4.93
N ASN A 63 -8.83 19.37 -5.68
CA ASN A 63 -8.89 19.37 -7.14
C ASN A 63 -10.32 19.62 -7.68
N PHE A 64 -11.33 19.54 -6.83
CA PHE A 64 -12.73 19.77 -7.21
C PHE A 64 -13.14 21.24 -7.04
N GLU A 65 -14.17 21.66 -7.75
CA GLU A 65 -14.76 22.97 -7.61
C GLU A 65 -15.69 23.05 -6.39
N ASP A 66 -15.85 24.25 -5.82
CA ASP A 66 -16.74 24.47 -4.69
C ASP A 66 -18.17 24.04 -4.99
N GLY A 67 -18.82 23.37 -4.05
CA GLY A 67 -20.19 22.89 -4.16
C GLY A 67 -20.35 21.57 -4.93
N THR A 68 -19.27 20.99 -5.43
CA THR A 68 -19.33 19.71 -6.15
C THR A 68 -19.70 18.57 -5.21
N VAL A 69 -20.52 17.63 -5.72
CA VAL A 69 -20.84 16.37 -5.04
C VAL A 69 -19.84 15.31 -5.46
N VAL A 70 -18.92 14.98 -4.59
CA VAL A 70 -17.88 13.99 -4.84
C VAL A 70 -18.43 12.59 -4.55
N THR A 71 -18.63 11.81 -5.61
CA THR A 71 -19.06 10.41 -5.54
C THR A 71 -17.89 9.46 -5.87
N PRO A 72 -17.95 8.19 -5.46
CA PRO A 72 -16.93 7.21 -5.83
C PRO A 72 -16.77 7.03 -7.35
N GLU A 73 -17.86 7.20 -8.10
CA GLU A 73 -17.89 7.13 -9.57
C GLU A 73 -17.08 8.26 -10.19
N LEU A 74 -17.33 9.49 -9.74
CA LEU A 74 -16.61 10.69 -10.18
C LEU A 74 -15.10 10.58 -9.90
N LEU A 75 -14.73 10.06 -8.73
CA LEU A 75 -13.33 9.83 -8.36
C LEU A 75 -12.64 8.81 -9.28
N LYS A 76 -13.39 7.83 -9.79
CA LYS A 76 -12.90 6.84 -10.74
C LYS A 76 -12.76 7.44 -12.15
N GLU A 77 -13.72 8.22 -12.60
CA GLU A 77 -13.69 8.89 -13.90
C GLU A 77 -12.51 9.86 -14.03
N LEU A 78 -12.22 10.60 -12.97
CA LEU A 78 -11.07 11.52 -12.90
C LEU A 78 -9.72 10.80 -12.67
N GLY A 79 -9.73 9.47 -12.49
CA GLY A 79 -8.52 8.68 -12.31
C GLY A 79 -7.84 8.84 -10.93
N ILE A 80 -8.47 9.54 -9.98
CA ILE A 80 -7.98 9.66 -8.59
C ILE A 80 -8.03 8.29 -7.91
N LEU A 81 -9.10 7.53 -8.18
CA LEU A 81 -9.24 6.15 -7.78
C LEU A 81 -9.03 5.21 -8.96
N LYS A 82 -8.00 4.36 -8.90
CA LYS A 82 -7.78 3.31 -9.90
C LYS A 82 -8.79 2.17 -9.78
N ASN A 83 -9.03 1.72 -8.56
CA ASN A 83 -9.97 0.63 -8.25
C ASN A 83 -10.76 1.00 -7.00
N GLN A 84 -12.08 0.81 -7.04
CA GLN A 84 -12.97 1.10 -5.91
C GLN A 84 -12.83 0.06 -4.77
N LEU A 85 -12.34 -1.16 -5.09
CA LEU A 85 -12.30 -2.29 -4.16
C LEU A 85 -13.69 -2.55 -3.53
N ASP A 86 -13.74 -2.78 -2.20
CA ASP A 86 -14.99 -3.00 -1.45
C ASP A 86 -15.68 -1.68 -1.03
N GLY A 87 -15.06 -0.55 -1.32
CA GLY A 87 -15.59 0.79 -1.04
C GLY A 87 -14.50 1.85 -0.95
N VAL A 88 -14.91 3.08 -0.71
CA VAL A 88 -14.02 4.25 -0.59
C VAL A 88 -13.97 4.72 0.85
N LYS A 89 -12.75 5.01 1.33
CA LYS A 89 -12.49 5.59 2.64
C LYS A 89 -11.71 6.89 2.51
N VAL A 90 -12.22 7.93 3.13
CA VAL A 90 -11.56 9.24 3.18
C VAL A 90 -10.66 9.33 4.41
N LEU A 91 -9.41 9.71 4.18
CA LEU A 91 -8.38 9.91 5.20
C LEU A 91 -8.07 11.39 5.37
N GLY A 92 -7.69 11.79 6.59
CA GLY A 92 -7.50 13.19 6.96
C GLY A 92 -6.12 13.77 6.69
N ASP A 93 -5.40 13.30 5.66
CA ASP A 93 -4.13 13.91 5.28
C ASP A 93 -4.36 15.15 4.40
N GLY A 94 -3.58 16.20 4.69
CA GLY A 94 -3.75 17.50 4.06
C GLY A 94 -4.85 18.37 4.69
N GLU A 95 -5.15 19.51 4.09
CA GLU A 95 -6.20 20.45 4.49
C GLU A 95 -7.17 20.67 3.33
N LEU A 96 -8.44 20.94 3.64
CA LEU A 96 -9.46 21.26 2.67
C LEU A 96 -9.84 22.72 2.78
N GLU A 97 -9.69 23.46 1.71
CA GLU A 97 -10.04 24.87 1.61
C GLU A 97 -11.42 25.09 0.98
N LYS A 98 -11.99 24.05 0.39
CA LYS A 98 -13.21 24.09 -0.40
C LYS A 98 -14.39 23.47 0.33
N LYS A 99 -15.60 23.94 -0.02
CA LYS A 99 -16.86 23.40 0.50
C LYS A 99 -17.40 22.37 -0.48
N LEU A 100 -17.40 21.11 -0.08
CA LEU A 100 -17.81 19.99 -0.93
C LEU A 100 -18.88 19.14 -0.24
N THR A 101 -19.62 18.37 -1.02
CA THR A 101 -20.44 17.29 -0.49
C THR A 101 -19.75 15.96 -0.82
N VAL A 102 -19.24 15.28 0.20
CA VAL A 102 -18.44 14.06 -0.01
C VAL A 102 -19.25 12.82 0.36
N LYS A 103 -19.47 11.95 -0.62
CA LYS A 103 -20.13 10.65 -0.46
C LYS A 103 -19.10 9.53 -0.45
N ALA A 104 -18.98 8.81 0.66
CA ALA A 104 -18.06 7.69 0.78
C ALA A 104 -18.55 6.65 1.78
N HIS A 105 -17.98 5.43 1.75
CA HIS A 105 -18.37 4.33 2.62
C HIS A 105 -17.84 4.50 4.05
N LYS A 106 -16.66 5.10 4.20
CA LYS A 106 -16.04 5.36 5.53
C LYS A 106 -15.23 6.64 5.53
N PHE A 107 -15.13 7.23 6.71
CA PHE A 107 -14.30 8.41 6.99
C PHE A 107 -13.42 8.13 8.21
N SER A 108 -12.21 8.67 8.25
CA SER A 108 -11.40 8.69 9.46
C SER A 108 -11.87 9.82 10.38
N LYS A 109 -11.62 9.71 11.68
CA LYS A 109 -11.97 10.77 12.66
C LYS A 109 -11.38 12.12 12.27
N THR A 110 -10.10 12.13 11.90
CA THR A 110 -9.40 13.34 11.44
C THR A 110 -9.96 13.92 10.14
N ALA A 111 -10.47 13.05 9.22
CA ALA A 111 -11.11 13.53 7.99
C ALA A 111 -12.45 14.21 8.30
N ILE A 112 -13.26 13.65 9.20
CA ILE A 112 -14.53 14.25 9.62
C ILE A 112 -14.30 15.64 10.19
N GLU A 113 -13.37 15.77 11.15
CA GLU A 113 -13.03 17.06 11.77
C GLU A 113 -12.59 18.13 10.75
N LYS A 114 -11.80 17.74 9.75
CA LYS A 114 -11.33 18.66 8.70
C LYS A 114 -12.42 19.04 7.70
N LEU A 115 -13.27 18.09 7.33
CA LEU A 115 -14.42 18.32 6.45
C LEU A 115 -15.47 19.24 7.13
N GLU A 116 -15.73 19.03 8.41
CA GLU A 116 -16.62 19.90 9.19
C GLU A 116 -16.07 21.32 9.35
N LYS A 117 -14.76 21.46 9.61
CA LYS A 117 -14.08 22.76 9.69
C LYS A 117 -14.17 23.55 8.37
N SER A 118 -14.07 22.87 7.23
CA SER A 118 -14.24 23.51 5.90
C SER A 118 -15.68 23.82 5.56
N GLY A 119 -16.67 23.36 6.35
CA GLY A 119 -18.09 23.49 6.08
C GLY A 119 -18.62 22.57 4.99
N SER A 120 -17.92 21.46 4.75
CA SER A 120 -18.31 20.43 3.79
C SER A 120 -19.36 19.49 4.38
N LYS A 121 -20.23 18.93 3.52
CA LYS A 121 -21.22 17.93 3.93
C LYS A 121 -20.67 16.52 3.75
N ILE A 122 -20.96 15.65 4.70
CA ILE A 122 -20.52 14.25 4.71
C ILE A 122 -21.77 13.35 4.55
N GLU A 123 -21.75 12.48 3.56
CA GLU A 123 -22.78 11.47 3.35
C GLU A 123 -22.12 10.07 3.32
N VAL A 124 -22.60 9.16 4.15
CA VAL A 124 -22.16 7.76 4.18
C VAL A 124 -23.10 6.93 3.30
N ILE A 125 -22.53 6.18 2.37
CA ILE A 125 -23.22 5.31 1.40
C ILE A 125 -23.29 3.89 1.95
#